data_89e5081a84ed5d5b26c56aa99848a0b2
#
_entry.id   89e5081a84ed5d5b26c56aa99848a0b2
#
_cell.length_a   1.000
_cell.length_b   1.000
_cell.length_c   1.000
_cell.angle_alpha   90.00
_cell.angle_beta   90.00
_cell.angle_gamma   90.00
#
_symmetry.space_group_name_H-M   'P 1'
#
loop_
_entity.id
_entity.type
_entity.pdbx_description
1 polymer ?
#
loop_
_entity_poly.entity_id
_entity_poly.type
_entity_poly.pdbx_seq_one_letter_code
_entity_poly.pdbx_strand_id
1 'polypeptide(L)'
;MHHAPVVVHRIFPSGGRQVTLRTSNGEESLGLAHSDEDVIEFLRRAGMPDPDDVVLGGTELLVAWEGDTPHVYDADLPTEDLP
;
A
#
# COMPACT_ATOMS: atom_id res chain seq x y z
N MET A 1 5.77 -21.38 1.35
CA MET A 1 5.76 -20.10 1.96
C MET A 1 5.24 -19.04 1.01
N HIS A 2 4.30 -18.29 1.46
CA HIS A 2 3.67 -17.34 0.59
C HIS A 2 4.06 -15.93 0.94
N HIS A 3 4.37 -15.16 -0.08
CA HIS A 3 4.61 -13.74 0.09
C HIS A 3 3.53 -13.01 -0.65
N ALA A 4 2.96 -11.99 -0.06
CA ALA A 4 1.96 -11.20 -0.74
C ALA A 4 2.60 -10.57 -1.97
N PRO A 5 1.92 -10.60 -3.12
CA PRO A 5 2.49 -9.99 -4.32
C PRO A 5 2.53 -8.47 -4.23
N VAL A 6 1.66 -7.87 -3.44
CA VAL A 6 1.62 -6.42 -3.31
C VAL A 6 2.14 -6.06 -1.94
N VAL A 7 3.07 -5.12 -1.87
CA VAL A 7 3.61 -4.65 -0.59
C VAL A 7 3.38 -3.16 -0.51
N VAL A 8 2.69 -2.72 0.55
CA VAL A 8 2.51 -1.32 0.84
C VAL A 8 3.49 -1.02 1.97
N HIS A 9 4.52 -0.26 1.66
CA HIS A 9 5.62 -0.05 2.57
C HIS A 9 5.24 0.95 3.67
N ARG A 10 6.16 1.18 4.62
CA ARG A 10 5.82 2.05 5.73
C ARG A 10 5.67 3.48 5.24
N ILE A 11 4.97 4.27 6.03
CA ILE A 11 4.68 5.65 5.68
C ILE A 11 5.96 6.47 5.70
N PHE A 12 6.18 7.26 4.65
CA PHE A 12 7.31 8.16 4.62
C PHE A 12 7.05 9.34 5.56
N PRO A 13 8.11 9.95 6.10
CA PRO A 13 7.93 11.13 6.94
C PRO A 13 7.19 12.26 6.24
N SER A 14 7.31 12.35 4.93
CA SER A 14 6.62 13.37 4.17
C SER A 14 5.20 12.96 3.79
N GLY A 15 4.78 11.78 4.22
CA GLY A 15 3.45 11.27 3.89
C GLY A 15 3.49 10.35 2.69
N GLY A 16 2.51 9.47 2.60
CA GLY A 16 2.42 8.54 1.51
C GLY A 16 3.16 7.25 1.76
N ARG A 17 2.79 6.22 1.03
CA ARG A 17 3.41 4.90 1.17
C ARG A 17 3.75 4.39 -0.20
N GLN A 18 4.96 3.89 -0.35
CA GLN A 18 5.34 3.32 -1.62
C GLN A 18 4.69 1.96 -1.79
N VAL A 19 4.22 1.68 -2.99
CA VAL A 19 3.58 0.40 -3.30
C VAL A 19 4.45 -0.30 -4.32
N THR A 20 4.78 -1.55 -4.04
CA THR A 20 5.55 -2.35 -4.97
C THR A 20 4.80 -3.63 -5.29
N LEU A 21 5.10 -4.18 -6.45
CA LEU A 21 4.51 -5.42 -6.89
C LEU A 21 5.63 -6.42 -7.07
N ARG A 22 5.49 -7.59 -6.46
CA ARG A 22 6.50 -8.62 -6.58
C ARG A 22 6.25 -9.41 -7.84
N THR A 23 7.25 -9.50 -8.67
CA THR A 23 7.12 -10.22 -9.95
C THR A 23 8.20 -11.27 -10.02
N SER A 24 8.17 -12.06 -11.08
CA SER A 24 9.18 -13.07 -11.28
C SER A 24 10.56 -12.46 -11.51
N ASN A 25 10.60 -11.19 -11.90
CA ASN A 25 11.87 -10.51 -12.12
C ASN A 25 12.30 -9.68 -10.90
N GLY A 26 11.59 -9.79 -9.80
CA GLY A 26 11.92 -9.02 -8.60
C GLY A 26 10.74 -8.13 -8.23
N GLU A 27 11.05 -6.95 -7.70
CA GLU A 27 10.01 -6.03 -7.28
C GLU A 27 9.91 -4.88 -8.25
N GLU A 28 8.70 -4.47 -8.54
CA GLU A 28 8.46 -3.35 -9.41
C GLU A 28 7.75 -2.27 -8.62
N SER A 29 8.26 -1.04 -8.63
CA SER A 29 7.63 0.05 -7.90
C SER A 29 6.44 0.54 -8.69
N LEU A 30 5.29 0.60 -8.06
CA LEU A 30 4.08 1.05 -8.72
C LEU A 30 3.83 2.54 -8.50
N GLY A 31 4.28 3.07 -7.38
CA GLY A 31 4.11 4.48 -7.12
C GLY A 31 3.96 4.77 -5.65
N LEU A 32 3.74 6.04 -5.34
CA LEU A 32 3.55 6.51 -3.98
C LEU A 32 2.06 6.76 -3.77
N ALA A 33 1.47 6.03 -2.85
CA ALA A 33 0.05 6.11 -2.61
C ALA A 33 -0.24 7.01 -1.43
N HIS A 34 -1.26 7.84 -1.55
CA HIS A 34 -1.71 8.70 -0.47
C HIS A 34 -3.13 8.32 -0.03
N SER A 35 -3.68 7.26 -0.58
CA SER A 35 -5.01 6.79 -0.21
C SER A 35 -5.21 5.40 -0.76
N ASP A 36 -6.26 4.75 -0.27
CA ASP A 36 -6.60 3.42 -0.80
C ASP A 36 -6.91 3.51 -2.28
N GLU A 37 -7.51 4.62 -2.72
CA GLU A 37 -7.83 4.76 -4.12
C GLU A 37 -6.57 4.77 -4.98
N ASP A 38 -5.50 5.35 -4.48
CA ASP A 38 -4.25 5.35 -5.22
C ASP A 38 -3.72 3.93 -5.36
N VAL A 39 -3.79 3.15 -4.28
CA VAL A 39 -3.33 1.77 -4.34
C VAL A 39 -4.17 0.98 -5.34
N ILE A 40 -5.49 1.17 -5.31
CA ILE A 40 -6.38 0.48 -6.23
C ILE A 40 -6.03 0.83 -7.66
N GLU A 41 -5.76 2.11 -7.92
CA GLU A 41 -5.45 2.56 -9.26
C GLU A 41 -4.12 1.95 -9.74
N PHE A 42 -3.12 1.91 -8.84
CA PHE A 42 -1.84 1.32 -9.20
C PHE A 42 -2.01 -0.16 -9.56
N LEU A 43 -2.83 -0.88 -8.78
CA LEU A 43 -3.03 -2.29 -9.04
C LEU A 43 -3.82 -2.50 -10.33
N ARG A 44 -4.75 -1.60 -10.62
CA ARG A 44 -5.52 -1.71 -11.85
C ARG A 44 -4.59 -1.54 -13.04
N ARG A 45 -3.69 -0.58 -12.97
CA ARG A 45 -2.74 -0.35 -14.06
C ARG A 45 -1.78 -1.52 -14.21
N ALA A 46 -1.48 -2.20 -13.13
CA ALA A 46 -0.59 -3.34 -13.17
C ALA A 46 -1.29 -4.60 -13.68
N GLY A 47 -2.59 -4.52 -13.93
CA GLY A 47 -3.31 -5.66 -14.47
C GLY A 47 -3.91 -6.59 -13.44
N MET A 48 -3.94 -6.18 -12.19
CA MET A 48 -4.50 -7.03 -11.15
C MET A 48 -6.03 -7.01 -11.24
N PRO A 49 -6.69 -8.16 -11.26
CA PRO A 49 -8.14 -8.21 -11.29
C PRO A 49 -8.72 -7.82 -9.94
N ASP A 50 -9.85 -7.14 -9.98
CA ASP A 50 -10.60 -6.76 -8.79
C ASP A 50 -9.75 -6.05 -7.75
N PRO A 51 -9.04 -4.99 -8.14
CA PRO A 51 -8.15 -4.33 -7.18
C PRO A 51 -8.91 -3.73 -6.00
N ASP A 52 -10.17 -3.37 -6.20
CA ASP A 52 -10.97 -2.84 -5.09
C ASP A 52 -11.11 -3.89 -4.00
N ASP A 53 -11.42 -5.13 -4.37
CA ASP A 53 -11.57 -6.17 -3.40
C ASP A 53 -10.24 -6.50 -2.75
N VAL A 54 -9.16 -6.41 -3.50
CA VAL A 54 -7.84 -6.72 -2.97
C VAL A 54 -7.48 -5.72 -1.88
N VAL A 55 -7.74 -4.44 -2.10
CA VAL A 55 -7.35 -3.41 -1.15
C VAL A 55 -8.38 -3.28 -0.04
N LEU A 56 -9.66 -3.21 -0.39
CA LEU A 56 -10.70 -2.91 0.58
C LEU A 56 -11.30 -4.15 1.20
N GLY A 57 -11.16 -5.26 0.57
CA GLY A 57 -11.77 -6.50 1.06
C GLY A 57 -10.99 -7.21 2.14
N GLY A 58 -9.83 -6.67 2.53
CA GLY A 58 -9.09 -7.29 3.61
C GLY A 58 -8.37 -8.57 3.23
N THR A 59 -8.02 -8.71 1.97
CA THR A 59 -7.37 -9.93 1.50
C THR A 59 -5.89 -9.83 1.81
N GLU A 60 -5.52 -10.21 3.03
CA GLU A 60 -4.16 -10.05 3.48
C GLU A 60 -3.19 -10.94 2.74
N LEU A 61 -3.68 -11.97 2.08
CA LEU A 61 -2.79 -12.85 1.34
C LEU A 61 -2.22 -12.15 0.11
N LEU A 62 -2.88 -11.11 -0.39
CA LEU A 62 -2.45 -10.44 -1.60
C LEU A 62 -1.76 -9.10 -1.33
N VAL A 63 -1.97 -8.50 -0.17
CA VAL A 63 -1.38 -7.20 0.15
C VAL A 63 -0.76 -7.27 1.53
N ALA A 64 0.52 -6.93 1.61
CA ALA A 64 1.21 -6.85 2.88
C ALA A 64 1.38 -5.38 3.23
N TRP A 65 0.95 -5.01 4.44
CA TRP A 65 1.07 -3.64 4.92
C TRP A 65 2.21 -3.60 5.92
N GLU A 66 3.27 -2.90 5.56
CA GLU A 66 4.47 -2.89 6.38
C GLU A 66 4.57 -1.66 7.24
N GLY A 67 4.95 -1.87 8.48
CA GLY A 67 5.34 -0.80 9.38
C GLY A 67 4.20 -0.13 10.09
N ASP A 68 3.20 0.31 9.37
CA ASP A 68 2.16 1.14 9.93
C ASP A 68 0.79 0.52 9.71
N THR A 69 -0.21 1.10 10.35
CA THR A 69 -1.57 0.60 10.26
C THR A 69 -2.06 0.57 8.81
N PRO A 70 -2.68 -0.52 8.40
CA PRO A 70 -3.24 -0.57 7.04
C PRO A 70 -4.23 0.56 6.78
N HIS A 71 -4.25 1.04 5.55
CA HIS A 71 -5.16 2.07 5.09
C HIS A 71 -4.86 3.46 5.64
N VAL A 72 -3.77 3.64 6.37
CA VAL A 72 -3.33 4.94 6.84
C VAL A 72 -2.15 5.35 5.99
N TYR A 73 -2.15 6.58 5.50
CA TYR A 73 -1.14 7.03 4.55
C TYR A 73 -0.38 8.26 5.00
N ASP A 74 -0.80 8.91 6.08
CA ASP A 74 -0.13 10.09 6.57
C ASP A 74 0.64 9.76 7.83
N ALA A 75 1.80 10.36 7.97
CA ALA A 75 2.58 10.18 9.17
C ALA A 75 1.77 10.68 10.37
N ASP A 76 1.86 9.93 11.46
CA ASP A 76 1.11 10.28 12.64
C ASP A 76 1.88 11.35 13.37
N LEU A 77 1.49 12.58 13.21
CA LEU A 77 2.17 13.68 13.85
C LEU A 77 1.57 13.93 15.21
N PRO A 78 2.43 14.17 16.16
CA PRO A 78 1.96 14.39 17.52
C PRO A 78 1.45 15.77 17.67
N THR A 79 0.80 16.29 16.74
CA THR A 79 0.51 17.62 16.86
C THR A 79 -0.70 17.82 17.45
N GLU A 80 -1.40 16.91 17.50
CA GLU A 80 -2.58 17.13 17.97
C GLU A 80 -2.53 17.79 19.09
N ASP A 81 -1.79 17.78 19.55
CA ASP A 81 -1.67 18.31 20.65
C ASP A 81 -1.59 19.65 20.70
N LEU A 82 -1.72 20.15 20.04
CA LEU A 82 -1.57 21.34 20.08
C LEU A 82 -2.24 21.97 20.81
N PRO A 83 -2.11 22.52 21.38
CA PRO A 83 -2.77 23.19 22.30
C PRO A 83 -3.35 24.05 22.04
#